data_ebcb95fb29a09fda781147d1886b28a7
#
_entry.id   ebcb95fb29a09fda781147d1886b28a7
#
_cell.length_a   1.000
_cell.length_b   1.000
_cell.length_c   1.000
_cell.angle_alpha   90.00
_cell.angle_beta   90.00
_cell.angle_gamma   90.00
#
_symmetry.space_group_name_H-M   'P 1'
#
loop_
_entity.id
_entity.type
_entity.pdbx_description
1 polymer ?
#
loop_
_entity_poly.entity_id
_entity_poly.type
_entity_poly.pdbx_seq_one_letter_code
_entity_poly.pdbx_strand_id
1 'polypeptide(L)'
;MTFTNIFYEVLDEVAVLTFNRPEVSNGFNIPMCQEILEAISLAASDDSVKILLIKANGKVFSVGGDLAEMQRAVDADDIQSLVKIAELVKVISFEMKKLPKPVIMSVNGPVAGAAANMVVAADFCIASEKARFIQAFVGVALAPDAGGLYLLARAIGVTRATQLAMTGEPLNAEKALNYGLLYKVCEAEKLEITTNQLIKKLKRHSLNSYRAIKELVWKSLFTGWEEYAKLELHLQKTLAFTEDFKEGVRAYAEKRRPKFSGK
;
A
#
# COMPACT_ATOMS: atom_id res chain seq x y z
N MET A 1 -10.74 19.03 11.02
CA MET A 1 -10.33 17.76 11.69
C MET A 1 -8.84 17.74 11.77
N THR A 2 -8.27 17.24 12.85
CA THR A 2 -6.83 17.19 13.03
C THR A 2 -6.41 15.74 12.98
N PHE A 3 -5.75 15.31 11.90
CA PHE A 3 -5.11 14.01 11.79
C PHE A 3 -3.81 13.99 12.61
N THR A 4 -3.43 12.86 13.15
CA THR A 4 -2.22 12.70 13.98
C THR A 4 -1.14 11.88 13.28
N ASN A 5 -1.54 10.90 12.48
CA ASN A 5 -0.63 9.96 11.82
C ASN A 5 -0.38 10.30 10.35
N ILE A 6 -1.19 11.19 9.79
CA ILE A 6 -1.05 11.70 8.42
C ILE A 6 -1.19 13.21 8.40
N PHE A 7 -0.72 13.84 7.33
CA PHE A 7 -1.18 15.17 6.93
C PHE A 7 -2.14 15.06 5.76
N TYR A 8 -3.18 15.87 5.76
CA TYR A 8 -4.11 16.02 4.65
C TYR A 8 -4.38 17.47 4.36
N GLU A 9 -4.18 17.86 3.13
CA GLU A 9 -4.44 19.23 2.65
C GLU A 9 -4.95 19.20 1.21
N VAL A 10 -5.71 20.20 0.82
CA VAL A 10 -6.14 20.38 -0.58
C VAL A 10 -5.46 21.63 -1.13
N LEU A 11 -4.62 21.43 -2.14
CA LEU A 11 -3.84 22.47 -2.79
C LEU A 11 -4.07 22.39 -4.30
N ASP A 12 -4.53 23.48 -4.90
CA ASP A 12 -4.69 23.60 -6.36
C ASP A 12 -5.37 22.37 -6.99
N GLU A 13 -6.57 22.01 -6.50
CA GLU A 13 -7.40 20.88 -6.96
C GLU A 13 -6.79 19.47 -6.67
N VAL A 14 -5.72 19.39 -5.87
CA VAL A 14 -5.06 18.15 -5.47
C VAL A 14 -5.25 17.92 -3.99
N ALA A 15 -5.87 16.81 -3.61
CA ALA A 15 -5.83 16.29 -2.25
C ALA A 15 -4.48 15.63 -2.03
N VAL A 16 -3.71 16.12 -1.09
CA VAL A 16 -2.39 15.60 -0.72
C VAL A 16 -2.49 14.89 0.62
N LEU A 17 -2.32 13.58 0.61
CA LEU A 17 -2.23 12.73 1.79
C LEU A 17 -0.76 12.38 2.02
N THR A 18 -0.22 12.75 3.17
CA THR A 18 1.18 12.48 3.51
C THR A 18 1.27 11.60 4.75
N PHE A 19 1.84 10.40 4.64
CA PHE A 19 2.13 9.56 5.80
C PHE A 19 3.13 10.26 6.71
N ASN A 20 2.83 10.33 8.01
CA ASN A 20 3.60 11.13 8.95
C ASN A 20 3.87 10.42 10.28
N ARG A 21 4.39 9.20 10.21
CA ARG A 21 4.96 8.42 11.33
C ARG A 21 6.40 7.98 11.00
N PRO A 22 7.31 8.91 10.62
CA PRO A 22 8.65 8.54 10.16
C PRO A 22 9.49 7.81 11.22
N GLU A 23 9.23 8.03 12.51
CA GLU A 23 9.90 7.38 13.66
C GLU A 23 9.68 5.87 13.72
N VAL A 24 8.54 5.39 13.19
CA VAL A 24 8.21 3.96 13.02
C VAL A 24 8.16 3.57 11.53
N SER A 25 8.90 4.30 10.69
CA SER A 25 8.97 4.05 9.24
C SER A 25 7.59 4.00 8.57
N ASN A 26 6.68 4.87 9.00
CA ASN A 26 5.29 4.95 8.51
C ASN A 26 4.53 3.62 8.57
N GLY A 27 4.79 2.83 9.63
CA GLY A 27 4.09 1.57 9.90
C GLY A 27 2.60 1.80 10.17
N PHE A 28 1.75 0.96 9.58
CA PHE A 28 0.29 1.05 9.70
C PHE A 28 -0.18 0.46 11.04
N ASN A 29 -0.92 1.27 11.77
CA ASN A 29 -1.73 0.87 12.91
C ASN A 29 -3.21 1.22 12.65
N ILE A 30 -4.10 0.81 13.54
CA ILE A 30 -5.54 1.05 13.38
C ILE A 30 -5.86 2.54 13.21
N PRO A 31 -5.36 3.47 14.06
CA PRO A 31 -5.64 4.90 13.88
C PRO A 31 -5.18 5.44 12.53
N MET A 32 -3.95 5.13 12.09
CA MET A 32 -3.45 5.58 10.79
C MET A 32 -4.30 5.07 9.63
N CYS A 33 -4.70 3.79 9.66
CA CYS A 33 -5.57 3.23 8.63
C CYS A 33 -6.94 3.93 8.59
N GLN A 34 -7.51 4.26 9.73
CA GLN A 34 -8.76 5.00 9.82
C GLN A 34 -8.63 6.42 9.27
N GLU A 35 -7.54 7.13 9.63
CA GLU A 35 -7.24 8.45 9.10
C GLU A 35 -7.04 8.44 7.57
N ILE A 36 -6.37 7.42 7.03
CA ILE A 36 -6.21 7.24 5.56
C ILE A 36 -7.57 7.06 4.88
N LEU A 37 -8.44 6.21 5.43
CA LEU A 37 -9.79 5.99 4.88
C LEU A 37 -10.63 7.27 4.91
N GLU A 38 -10.57 8.02 5.99
CA GLU A 38 -11.24 9.31 6.11
C GLU A 38 -10.71 10.32 5.09
N ALA A 39 -9.39 10.44 4.92
CA ALA A 39 -8.77 11.30 3.92
C ALA A 39 -9.18 10.94 2.48
N ILE A 40 -9.25 9.63 2.16
CA ILE A 40 -9.77 9.15 0.85
C ILE A 40 -11.24 9.55 0.68
N SER A 41 -12.06 9.40 1.71
CA SER A 41 -13.47 9.78 1.69
C SER A 41 -13.66 11.30 1.49
N LEU A 42 -12.86 12.12 2.16
CA LEU A 42 -12.84 13.57 1.96
C LEU A 42 -12.43 13.92 0.52
N ALA A 43 -11.36 13.30 0.00
CA ALA A 43 -10.96 13.49 -1.39
C ALA A 43 -12.03 13.05 -2.40
N ALA A 44 -12.80 12.00 -2.08
CA ALA A 44 -13.88 11.52 -2.92
C ALA A 44 -15.06 12.51 -3.02
N SER A 45 -15.46 13.06 -1.86
CA SER A 45 -16.65 13.92 -1.72
C SER A 45 -16.43 15.40 -2.07
N ASP A 46 -15.19 15.87 -2.10
CA ASP A 46 -14.86 17.26 -2.42
C ASP A 46 -14.81 17.47 -3.93
N ASP A 47 -15.80 18.17 -4.47
CA ASP A 47 -15.89 18.46 -5.92
C ASP A 47 -14.76 19.37 -6.42
N SER A 48 -14.08 20.11 -5.56
CA SER A 48 -12.90 20.91 -5.93
C SER A 48 -11.66 20.04 -6.18
N VAL A 49 -11.63 18.81 -5.66
CA VAL A 49 -10.51 17.86 -5.80
C VAL A 49 -10.61 17.11 -7.11
N LYS A 50 -9.56 17.13 -7.91
CA LYS A 50 -9.43 16.37 -9.17
C LYS A 50 -8.49 15.16 -9.05
N ILE A 51 -7.54 15.18 -8.15
CA ILE A 51 -6.47 14.17 -8.01
C ILE A 51 -6.22 13.90 -6.53
N LEU A 52 -5.98 12.64 -6.17
CA LEU A 52 -5.42 12.25 -4.88
C LEU A 52 -3.94 11.93 -5.05
N LEU A 53 -3.07 12.67 -4.36
CA LEU A 53 -1.64 12.40 -4.24
C LEU A 53 -1.33 11.79 -2.87
N ILE A 54 -0.65 10.65 -2.85
CA ILE A 54 -0.17 10.01 -1.62
C ILE A 54 1.35 10.06 -1.62
N LYS A 55 1.93 10.60 -0.55
CA LYS A 55 3.36 10.71 -0.31
C LYS A 55 3.70 10.36 1.15
N ALA A 56 4.96 10.35 1.52
CA ALA A 56 5.40 10.00 2.87
C ALA A 56 6.55 10.90 3.33
N ASN A 57 6.56 11.23 4.61
CA ASN A 57 7.68 11.85 5.29
C ASN A 57 8.71 10.79 5.72
N GLY A 58 9.98 11.20 5.80
CA GLY A 58 11.08 10.32 6.21
C GLY A 58 11.75 9.60 5.04
N LYS A 59 12.70 8.71 5.36
CA LYS A 59 13.51 7.98 4.36
C LYS A 59 12.84 6.72 3.83
N VAL A 60 11.90 6.16 4.58
CA VAL A 60 11.11 4.97 4.23
C VAL A 60 9.71 5.44 3.88
N PHE A 61 9.20 5.01 2.73
CA PHE A 61 7.82 5.33 2.37
C PHE A 61 6.84 4.73 3.37
N SER A 62 6.90 3.40 3.56
CA SER A 62 6.21 2.68 4.64
C SER A 62 6.71 1.22 4.71
N VAL A 63 6.79 0.69 5.92
CA VAL A 63 7.09 -0.74 6.15
C VAL A 63 5.86 -1.65 6.05
N GLY A 64 4.67 -1.10 5.77
CA GLY A 64 3.42 -1.83 5.87
C GLY A 64 2.91 -1.84 7.31
N GLY A 65 2.55 -2.98 7.86
CA GLY A 65 2.14 -3.08 9.27
C GLY A 65 3.22 -2.58 10.24
N ASP A 66 2.81 -1.91 11.29
CA ASP A 66 3.70 -1.44 12.36
C ASP A 66 4.23 -2.65 13.16
N LEU A 67 5.52 -2.95 12.99
CA LEU A 67 6.15 -4.12 13.60
C LEU A 67 6.21 -4.05 15.14
N ALA A 68 6.29 -2.85 15.70
CA ALA A 68 6.24 -2.70 17.16
C ALA A 68 4.82 -2.96 17.69
N GLU A 69 3.78 -2.57 16.93
CA GLU A 69 2.40 -2.96 17.22
C GLU A 69 2.21 -4.48 17.12
N MET A 70 2.76 -5.10 16.05
CA MET A 70 2.69 -6.55 15.88
C MET A 70 3.33 -7.28 17.07
N GLN A 71 4.52 -6.85 17.51
CA GLN A 71 5.19 -7.45 18.66
C GLN A 71 4.34 -7.30 19.93
N ARG A 72 3.81 -6.11 20.20
CA ARG A 72 2.93 -5.88 21.37
C ARG A 72 1.69 -6.76 21.33
N ALA A 73 1.06 -6.91 20.18
CA ALA A 73 -0.11 -7.76 20.00
C ALA A 73 0.20 -9.25 20.23
N VAL A 74 1.35 -9.71 19.73
CA VAL A 74 1.83 -11.09 19.98
C VAL A 74 2.11 -11.32 21.47
N ASP A 75 2.77 -10.38 22.13
CA ASP A 75 3.11 -10.48 23.56
C ASP A 75 1.86 -10.43 24.46
N ALA A 76 0.84 -9.68 24.05
CA ALA A 76 -0.44 -9.57 24.75
C ALA A 76 -1.48 -10.63 24.35
N ASP A 77 -1.14 -11.52 23.39
CA ASP A 77 -2.07 -12.47 22.75
C ASP A 77 -3.32 -11.79 22.13
N ASP A 78 -3.18 -10.51 21.70
CA ASP A 78 -4.23 -9.73 21.02
C ASP A 78 -4.05 -9.77 19.50
N ILE A 79 -4.10 -10.97 18.96
CA ILE A 79 -3.98 -11.17 17.48
C ILE A 79 -5.15 -10.52 16.74
N GLN A 80 -6.29 -10.32 17.40
CA GLN A 80 -7.49 -9.75 16.76
C GLN A 80 -7.25 -8.29 16.30
N SER A 81 -6.44 -7.52 17.00
CA SER A 81 -6.07 -6.16 16.57
C SER A 81 -5.30 -6.16 15.24
N LEU A 82 -4.46 -7.17 15.00
CA LEU A 82 -3.71 -7.32 13.75
C LEU A 82 -4.60 -7.74 12.58
N VAL A 83 -5.58 -8.62 12.84
CA VAL A 83 -6.62 -8.94 11.85
C VAL A 83 -7.38 -7.68 11.46
N LYS A 84 -7.66 -6.78 12.41
CA LYS A 84 -8.34 -5.50 12.14
C LYS A 84 -7.51 -4.60 11.21
N ILE A 85 -6.18 -4.57 11.35
CA ILE A 85 -5.31 -3.81 10.44
C ILE A 85 -5.40 -4.40 9.03
N ALA A 86 -5.35 -5.74 8.87
CA ALA A 86 -5.50 -6.40 7.58
C ALA A 86 -6.85 -6.09 6.90
N GLU A 87 -7.94 -6.04 7.68
CA GLU A 87 -9.24 -5.59 7.18
C GLU A 87 -9.20 -4.16 6.65
N LEU A 88 -8.59 -3.24 7.40
CA LEU A 88 -8.55 -1.82 7.06
C LEU A 88 -7.67 -1.57 5.83
N VAL A 89 -6.47 -2.17 5.73
CA VAL A 89 -5.59 -1.98 4.56
C VAL A 89 -6.20 -2.55 3.27
N LYS A 90 -6.97 -3.64 3.37
CA LYS A 90 -7.77 -4.16 2.25
C LYS A 90 -8.79 -3.13 1.78
N VAL A 91 -9.51 -2.49 2.71
CA VAL A 91 -10.50 -1.46 2.37
C VAL A 91 -9.81 -0.24 1.76
N ILE A 92 -8.65 0.19 2.28
CA ILE A 92 -7.86 1.30 1.72
C ILE A 92 -7.53 1.04 0.25
N SER A 93 -6.96 -0.12 -0.09
CA SER A 93 -6.61 -0.46 -1.47
C SER A 93 -7.84 -0.50 -2.39
N PHE A 94 -8.96 -1.01 -1.89
CA PHE A 94 -10.22 -1.04 -2.60
C PHE A 94 -10.74 0.37 -2.89
N GLU A 95 -10.80 1.24 -1.87
CA GLU A 95 -11.28 2.62 -2.01
C GLU A 95 -10.36 3.44 -2.93
N MET A 96 -9.05 3.26 -2.84
CA MET A 96 -8.11 3.89 -3.79
C MET A 96 -8.39 3.45 -5.23
N LYS A 97 -8.62 2.15 -5.45
CA LYS A 97 -8.87 1.61 -6.79
C LYS A 97 -10.19 2.10 -7.37
N LYS A 98 -11.21 2.24 -6.54
CA LYS A 98 -12.55 2.69 -6.93
C LYS A 98 -12.73 4.21 -6.93
N LEU A 99 -11.83 4.97 -6.30
CA LEU A 99 -11.94 6.44 -6.26
C LEU A 99 -12.17 6.98 -7.67
N PRO A 100 -13.24 7.78 -7.92
CA PRO A 100 -13.55 8.27 -9.27
C PRO A 100 -12.65 9.44 -9.70
N LYS A 101 -11.43 9.47 -9.18
CA LYS A 101 -10.38 10.47 -9.41
C LYS A 101 -9.04 9.75 -9.58
N PRO A 102 -8.09 10.27 -10.37
CA PRO A 102 -6.75 9.70 -10.44
C PRO A 102 -6.06 9.65 -9.07
N VAL A 103 -5.46 8.50 -8.76
CA VAL A 103 -4.63 8.30 -7.56
C VAL A 103 -3.18 8.18 -7.97
N ILE A 104 -2.34 9.05 -7.42
CA ILE A 104 -0.90 9.07 -7.65
C ILE A 104 -0.19 8.69 -6.36
N MET A 105 0.75 7.75 -6.41
CA MET A 105 1.71 7.53 -5.33
C MET A 105 3.09 8.05 -5.73
N SER A 106 3.67 8.90 -4.87
CA SER A 106 5.01 9.47 -5.03
C SER A 106 5.95 8.82 -4.01
N VAL A 107 6.65 7.76 -4.44
CA VAL A 107 7.38 6.84 -3.56
C VAL A 107 8.85 7.25 -3.47
N ASN A 108 9.25 7.79 -2.32
CA ASN A 108 10.57 8.35 -2.08
C ASN A 108 11.62 7.33 -1.62
N GLY A 109 11.21 6.16 -1.13
CA GLY A 109 12.12 5.18 -0.54
C GLY A 109 11.54 3.77 -0.47
N PRO A 110 12.08 2.88 0.37
CA PRO A 110 11.57 1.53 0.54
C PRO A 110 10.08 1.51 0.92
N VAL A 111 9.35 0.56 0.36
CA VAL A 111 7.93 0.33 0.59
C VAL A 111 7.67 -1.18 0.68
N ALA A 112 7.03 -1.62 1.76
CA ALA A 112 6.89 -3.04 2.06
C ALA A 112 5.47 -3.43 2.48
N GLY A 113 5.16 -4.71 2.40
CA GLY A 113 3.91 -5.30 2.87
C GLY A 113 2.67 -4.64 2.27
N ALA A 114 1.68 -4.33 3.10
CA ALA A 114 0.44 -3.69 2.68
C ALA A 114 0.66 -2.38 1.92
N ALA A 115 1.68 -1.58 2.29
CA ALA A 115 1.99 -0.34 1.58
C ALA A 115 2.50 -0.60 0.15
N ALA A 116 3.28 -1.67 -0.08
CA ALA A 116 3.70 -2.07 -1.42
C ALA A 116 2.49 -2.50 -2.28
N ASN A 117 1.49 -3.11 -1.66
CA ASN A 117 0.24 -3.49 -2.32
C ASN A 117 -0.67 -2.28 -2.62
N MET A 118 -0.67 -1.25 -1.76
CA MET A 118 -1.32 0.03 -2.06
C MET A 118 -0.72 0.71 -3.29
N VAL A 119 0.59 0.57 -3.56
CA VAL A 119 1.20 1.07 -4.80
C VAL A 119 0.51 0.50 -6.03
N VAL A 120 0.18 -0.78 -6.00
CA VAL A 120 -0.51 -1.45 -7.13
C VAL A 120 -1.97 -1.03 -7.24
N ALA A 121 -2.57 -0.60 -6.13
CA ALA A 121 -3.92 -0.06 -6.11
C ALA A 121 -4.02 1.36 -6.72
N ALA A 122 -2.94 2.13 -6.72
CA ALA A 122 -2.89 3.44 -7.36
C ALA A 122 -3.00 3.35 -8.89
N ASP A 123 -3.37 4.46 -9.53
CA ASP A 123 -3.41 4.55 -11.00
C ASP A 123 -2.03 4.90 -11.57
N PHE A 124 -1.25 5.67 -10.83
CA PHE A 124 0.11 6.06 -11.19
C PHE A 124 1.04 5.93 -9.98
N CYS A 125 2.20 5.35 -10.19
CA CYS A 125 3.29 5.39 -9.23
C CYS A 125 4.53 6.01 -9.87
N ILE A 126 5.03 7.09 -9.26
CA ILE A 126 6.33 7.67 -9.56
C ILE A 126 7.24 7.34 -8.38
N ALA A 127 8.39 6.76 -8.66
CA ALA A 127 9.31 6.35 -7.60
C ALA A 127 10.69 6.97 -7.77
N SER A 128 11.36 7.22 -6.66
CA SER A 128 12.80 7.49 -6.71
C SER A 128 13.57 6.21 -7.02
N GLU A 129 14.80 6.35 -7.58
CA GLU A 129 15.71 5.23 -7.81
C GLU A 129 16.10 4.49 -6.52
N LYS A 130 15.88 5.12 -5.36
CA LYS A 130 16.11 4.54 -4.02
C LYS A 130 14.99 3.62 -3.56
N ALA A 131 13.83 3.66 -4.23
CA ALA A 131 12.69 2.84 -3.87
C ALA A 131 12.96 1.34 -4.03
N ARG A 132 12.41 0.56 -3.11
CA ARG A 132 12.42 -0.91 -3.14
C ARG A 132 11.03 -1.39 -2.76
N PHE A 133 10.46 -2.27 -3.56
CA PHE A 133 9.12 -2.82 -3.36
C PHE A 133 9.26 -4.24 -2.82
N ILE A 134 8.70 -4.50 -1.65
CA ILE A 134 8.96 -5.74 -0.90
C ILE A 134 7.64 -6.39 -0.49
N GLN A 135 7.40 -7.63 -0.94
CA GLN A 135 6.30 -8.47 -0.44
C GLN A 135 6.75 -9.13 0.87
N ALA A 136 6.82 -8.36 1.96
CA ALA A 136 7.49 -8.74 3.20
C ALA A 136 6.75 -9.80 4.04
N PHE A 137 5.57 -10.22 3.62
CA PHE A 137 4.65 -11.08 4.39
C PHE A 137 5.26 -12.44 4.76
N VAL A 138 5.90 -13.11 3.80
CA VAL A 138 6.48 -14.45 4.02
C VAL A 138 7.56 -14.46 5.09
N GLY A 139 8.23 -13.32 5.32
CA GLY A 139 9.24 -13.17 6.37
C GLY A 139 8.69 -13.24 7.79
N VAL A 140 7.37 -13.04 7.95
CA VAL A 140 6.64 -13.19 9.22
C VAL A 140 5.52 -14.25 9.10
N ALA A 141 5.70 -15.25 8.23
CA ALA A 141 4.77 -16.34 8.00
C ALA A 141 3.34 -15.92 7.63
N LEU A 142 3.16 -14.76 6.99
CA LEU A 142 1.88 -14.30 6.44
C LEU A 142 1.83 -14.44 4.91
N ALA A 143 0.63 -14.41 4.36
CA ALA A 143 0.38 -14.22 2.93
C ALA A 143 0.17 -12.73 2.62
N PRO A 144 0.32 -12.26 1.36
CA PRO A 144 -0.01 -10.90 0.99
C PRO A 144 -1.45 -10.52 1.30
N ASP A 145 -1.66 -9.31 1.86
CA ASP A 145 -2.95 -8.68 2.12
C ASP A 145 -3.18 -7.44 1.22
N ALA A 146 -4.14 -6.60 1.57
CA ALA A 146 -4.47 -5.37 0.85
C ALA A 146 -4.80 -5.57 -0.64
N GLY A 147 -5.32 -6.74 -1.01
CA GLY A 147 -5.57 -7.11 -2.40
C GLY A 147 -4.31 -7.42 -3.20
N GLY A 148 -3.19 -7.67 -2.51
CA GLY A 148 -1.86 -7.65 -3.07
C GLY A 148 -1.65 -8.59 -4.24
N LEU A 149 -1.84 -9.90 -4.06
CA LEU A 149 -1.65 -10.85 -5.17
C LEU A 149 -2.65 -10.64 -6.29
N TYR A 150 -3.88 -10.28 -5.98
CA TYR A 150 -4.91 -10.03 -6.97
C TYR A 150 -4.55 -8.88 -7.91
N LEU A 151 -4.10 -7.77 -7.34
CA LEU A 151 -3.70 -6.59 -8.09
C LEU A 151 -2.33 -6.77 -8.75
N LEU A 152 -1.36 -7.30 -8.02
CA LEU A 152 0.01 -7.47 -8.49
C LEU A 152 0.10 -8.44 -9.67
N ALA A 153 -0.61 -9.57 -9.62
CA ALA A 153 -0.65 -10.53 -10.72
C ALA A 153 -1.23 -9.94 -12.01
N ARG A 154 -2.18 -9.01 -11.89
CA ARG A 154 -2.74 -8.28 -13.03
C ARG A 154 -1.79 -7.21 -13.58
N ALA A 155 -0.96 -6.62 -12.73
CA ALA A 155 0.00 -5.60 -13.12
C ALA A 155 1.25 -6.19 -13.80
N ILE A 156 1.85 -7.26 -13.24
CA ILE A 156 3.16 -7.77 -13.67
C ILE A 156 3.16 -9.24 -14.12
N GLY A 157 1.99 -9.86 -14.16
CA GLY A 157 1.79 -11.28 -14.49
C GLY A 157 1.93 -12.21 -13.29
N VAL A 158 1.19 -13.33 -13.33
CA VAL A 158 1.06 -14.29 -12.22
C VAL A 158 2.42 -14.82 -11.76
N THR A 159 3.29 -15.23 -12.68
CA THR A 159 4.59 -15.82 -12.36
C THR A 159 5.46 -14.88 -11.54
N ARG A 160 5.61 -13.63 -11.96
CA ARG A 160 6.42 -12.63 -11.25
C ARG A 160 5.81 -12.28 -9.89
N ALA A 161 4.49 -12.10 -9.83
CA ALA A 161 3.80 -11.81 -8.58
C ALA A 161 3.98 -12.93 -7.56
N THR A 162 3.82 -14.18 -7.96
CA THR A 162 4.02 -15.37 -7.11
C THR A 162 5.47 -15.48 -6.62
N GLN A 163 6.45 -15.28 -7.51
CA GLN A 163 7.87 -15.32 -7.13
C GLN A 163 8.20 -14.25 -6.09
N LEU A 164 7.79 -13.00 -6.31
CA LEU A 164 8.02 -11.92 -5.35
C LEU A 164 7.35 -12.18 -4.00
N ALA A 165 6.12 -12.71 -4.01
CA ALA A 165 5.39 -13.02 -2.78
C ALA A 165 6.01 -14.18 -2.00
N MET A 166 6.50 -15.23 -2.69
CA MET A 166 7.10 -16.40 -2.04
C MET A 166 8.53 -16.17 -1.57
N THR A 167 9.29 -15.31 -2.25
CA THR A 167 10.68 -15.03 -1.87
C THR A 167 10.83 -13.87 -0.91
N GLY A 168 9.91 -12.90 -0.96
CA GLY A 168 10.03 -11.64 -0.22
C GLY A 168 11.21 -10.78 -0.68
N GLU A 169 11.80 -11.09 -1.85
CA GLU A 169 12.97 -10.36 -2.36
C GLU A 169 12.61 -8.92 -2.73
N PRO A 170 13.49 -7.95 -2.40
CA PRO A 170 13.29 -6.56 -2.79
C PRO A 170 13.36 -6.37 -4.30
N LEU A 171 12.29 -5.85 -4.89
CA LEU A 171 12.24 -5.40 -6.28
C LEU A 171 12.72 -3.94 -6.36
N ASN A 172 13.83 -3.66 -7.02
CA ASN A 172 14.30 -2.29 -7.19
C ASN A 172 13.43 -1.49 -8.18
N ALA A 173 13.55 -0.16 -8.14
CA ALA A 173 12.71 0.75 -8.92
C ALA A 173 12.84 0.52 -10.44
N GLU A 174 14.04 0.26 -10.97
CA GLU A 174 14.26 0.01 -12.39
C GLU A 174 13.57 -1.27 -12.86
N LYS A 175 13.74 -2.39 -12.12
CA LYS A 175 13.03 -3.64 -12.44
C LYS A 175 11.51 -3.47 -12.30
N ALA A 176 11.04 -2.72 -11.29
CA ALA A 176 9.63 -2.44 -11.11
C ALA A 176 9.04 -1.65 -12.29
N LEU A 177 9.79 -0.68 -12.81
CA LEU A 177 9.42 0.03 -14.05
C LEU A 177 9.37 -0.92 -15.25
N ASN A 178 10.39 -1.75 -15.43
CA ASN A 178 10.46 -2.71 -16.54
C ASN A 178 9.36 -3.80 -16.46
N TYR A 179 8.85 -4.08 -15.26
CA TYR A 179 7.72 -5.00 -15.07
C TYR A 179 6.36 -4.33 -15.34
N GLY A 180 6.34 -3.00 -15.50
CA GLY A 180 5.10 -2.25 -15.71
C GLY A 180 4.38 -1.84 -14.40
N LEU A 181 5.03 -1.99 -13.26
CA LEU A 181 4.47 -1.60 -11.97
C LEU A 181 4.48 -0.08 -11.76
N LEU A 182 5.44 0.63 -12.36
CA LEU A 182 5.64 2.06 -12.17
C LEU A 182 5.36 2.83 -13.45
N TYR A 183 4.84 4.05 -13.29
CA TYR A 183 4.71 5.00 -14.38
C TYR A 183 6.06 5.62 -14.75
N LYS A 184 6.88 5.98 -13.74
CA LYS A 184 8.19 6.61 -13.95
C LYS A 184 9.11 6.41 -12.75
N VAL A 185 10.41 6.34 -13.03
CA VAL A 185 11.49 6.40 -12.03
C VAL A 185 12.32 7.65 -12.28
N CYS A 186 12.80 8.30 -11.24
CA CYS A 186 13.66 9.47 -11.31
C CYS A 186 14.64 9.52 -10.13
N GLU A 187 15.63 10.40 -10.21
CA GLU A 187 16.51 10.73 -9.09
C GLU A 187 15.66 11.25 -7.92
N ALA A 188 16.07 10.95 -6.68
CA ALA A 188 15.30 11.29 -5.49
C ALA A 188 15.00 12.79 -5.40
N GLU A 189 15.96 13.62 -5.76
CA GLU A 189 15.85 15.08 -5.75
C GLU A 189 14.86 15.63 -6.80
N LYS A 190 14.56 14.81 -7.82
CA LYS A 190 13.62 15.14 -8.90
C LYS A 190 12.20 14.57 -8.68
N LEU A 191 11.98 13.83 -7.60
CA LEU A 191 10.71 13.12 -7.39
C LEU A 191 9.52 14.10 -7.34
N GLU A 192 9.63 15.17 -6.60
CA GLU A 192 8.57 16.16 -6.46
C GLU A 192 8.27 16.86 -7.79
N ILE A 193 9.28 17.35 -8.48
CA ILE A 193 9.09 18.02 -9.77
C ILE A 193 8.50 17.07 -10.82
N THR A 194 8.91 15.80 -10.82
CA THR A 194 8.38 14.77 -11.71
C THR A 194 6.91 14.47 -11.41
N THR A 195 6.55 14.37 -10.13
CA THR A 195 5.17 14.20 -9.68
C THR A 195 4.30 15.38 -10.10
N ASN A 196 4.77 16.60 -9.90
CA ASN A 196 4.05 17.83 -10.28
C ASN A 196 3.87 17.94 -11.81
N GLN A 197 4.81 17.45 -12.62
CA GLN A 197 4.64 17.38 -14.08
C GLN A 197 3.48 16.44 -14.47
N LEU A 198 3.33 15.30 -13.82
CA LEU A 198 2.20 14.40 -14.05
C LEU A 198 0.88 15.03 -13.60
N ILE A 199 0.83 15.62 -12.41
CA ILE A 199 -0.34 16.34 -11.90
C ILE A 199 -0.79 17.40 -12.89
N LYS A 200 0.13 18.26 -13.35
CA LYS A 200 -0.16 19.29 -14.35
C LYS A 200 -0.69 18.72 -15.67
N LYS A 201 -0.19 17.55 -16.10
CA LYS A 201 -0.70 16.85 -17.28
C LYS A 201 -2.13 16.37 -17.06
N LEU A 202 -2.40 15.71 -15.93
CA LEU A 202 -3.72 15.14 -15.62
C LEU A 202 -4.79 16.21 -15.42
N LYS A 203 -4.46 17.34 -14.80
CA LYS A 203 -5.39 18.48 -14.57
C LYS A 203 -5.96 19.08 -15.86
N ARG A 204 -5.31 18.86 -17.03
CA ARG A 204 -5.79 19.37 -18.33
C ARG A 204 -6.96 18.58 -18.91
N HIS A 205 -7.29 17.44 -18.34
CA HIS A 205 -8.30 16.53 -18.86
C HIS A 205 -9.55 16.49 -17.98
N SER A 206 -10.63 15.98 -18.55
CA SER A 206 -11.94 15.92 -17.88
C SER A 206 -11.96 14.87 -16.77
N LEU A 207 -12.40 15.27 -15.58
CA LEU A 207 -12.67 14.36 -14.48
C LEU A 207 -13.73 13.29 -14.83
N ASN A 208 -14.73 13.64 -15.64
CA ASN A 208 -15.75 12.70 -16.10
C ASN A 208 -15.15 11.58 -16.94
N SER A 209 -14.14 11.89 -17.78
CA SER A 209 -13.40 10.87 -18.53
C SER A 209 -12.64 9.93 -17.61
N TYR A 210 -12.01 10.45 -16.55
CA TYR A 210 -11.32 9.62 -15.56
C TYR A 210 -12.27 8.71 -14.79
N ARG A 211 -13.44 9.24 -14.38
CA ARG A 211 -14.50 8.43 -13.75
C ARG A 211 -14.90 7.25 -14.64
N ALA A 212 -15.19 7.52 -15.92
CA ALA A 212 -15.56 6.49 -16.87
C ALA A 212 -14.43 5.46 -17.10
N ILE A 213 -13.19 5.92 -17.25
CA ILE A 213 -12.02 5.03 -17.40
C ILE A 213 -11.87 4.10 -16.19
N LYS A 214 -11.93 4.65 -14.96
CA LYS A 214 -11.79 3.84 -13.75
C LYS A 214 -12.95 2.87 -13.60
N GLU A 215 -14.17 3.27 -13.92
CA GLU A 215 -15.34 2.38 -13.90
C GLU A 215 -15.21 1.24 -14.92
N LEU A 216 -14.79 1.53 -16.16
CA LEU A 216 -14.57 0.52 -17.19
C LEU A 216 -13.48 -0.47 -16.76
N VAL A 217 -12.35 0.03 -16.28
CA VAL A 217 -11.24 -0.81 -15.79
C VAL A 217 -11.71 -1.69 -14.64
N TRP A 218 -12.40 -1.11 -13.65
CA TRP A 218 -12.89 -1.85 -12.49
C TRP A 218 -13.84 -2.96 -12.89
N LYS A 219 -14.90 -2.64 -13.65
CA LYS A 219 -15.93 -3.61 -14.04
C LYS A 219 -15.42 -4.69 -14.99
N SER A 220 -14.46 -4.37 -15.86
CA SER A 220 -14.00 -5.30 -16.89
C SER A 220 -12.84 -6.19 -16.45
N LEU A 221 -11.93 -5.66 -15.61
CA LEU A 221 -10.65 -6.33 -15.32
C LEU A 221 -10.52 -6.79 -13.87
N PHE A 222 -11.39 -6.30 -12.96
CA PHE A 222 -11.34 -6.65 -11.53
C PHE A 222 -12.54 -7.46 -11.08
N THR A 223 -13.03 -8.35 -11.96
CA THR A 223 -14.08 -9.34 -11.64
C THR A 223 -13.57 -10.34 -10.61
N GLY A 224 -14.43 -10.77 -9.67
CA GLY A 224 -14.05 -11.73 -8.61
C GLY A 224 -13.29 -11.10 -7.44
N TRP A 225 -13.24 -9.77 -7.35
CA TRP A 225 -12.60 -9.09 -6.22
C TRP A 225 -13.19 -9.49 -4.88
N GLU A 226 -14.51 -9.58 -4.79
CA GLU A 226 -15.19 -9.84 -3.51
C GLU A 226 -14.89 -11.23 -2.96
N GLU A 227 -14.86 -12.24 -3.84
CA GLU A 227 -14.48 -13.62 -3.50
C GLU A 227 -13.02 -13.70 -3.09
N TYR A 228 -12.14 -13.05 -3.87
CA TYR A 228 -10.73 -12.98 -3.53
C TYR A 228 -10.51 -12.30 -2.18
N ALA A 229 -11.11 -11.16 -1.94
CA ALA A 229 -10.95 -10.38 -0.70
C ALA A 229 -11.44 -11.14 0.55
N LYS A 230 -12.48 -11.98 0.42
CA LYS A 230 -12.93 -12.88 1.49
C LYS A 230 -11.92 -13.98 1.76
N LEU A 231 -11.39 -14.61 0.69
CA LEU A 231 -10.37 -15.66 0.81
C LEU A 231 -9.08 -15.10 1.41
N GLU A 232 -8.59 -13.95 0.93
CA GLU A 232 -7.41 -13.27 1.43
C GLU A 232 -7.51 -13.03 2.94
N LEU A 233 -8.62 -12.41 3.39
CA LEU A 233 -8.81 -12.13 4.81
C LEU A 233 -8.92 -13.40 5.66
N HIS A 234 -9.59 -14.44 5.16
CA HIS A 234 -9.69 -15.73 5.83
C HIS A 234 -8.29 -16.35 6.03
N LEU A 235 -7.47 -16.38 4.98
CA LEU A 235 -6.12 -16.92 5.04
C LEU A 235 -5.21 -16.07 5.93
N GLN A 236 -5.27 -14.75 5.85
CA GLN A 236 -4.53 -13.86 6.75
C GLN A 236 -4.89 -14.11 8.20
N LYS A 237 -6.19 -14.21 8.50
CA LYS A 237 -6.65 -14.54 9.85
C LYS A 237 -6.10 -15.89 10.32
N THR A 238 -6.21 -16.92 9.48
CA THR A 238 -5.72 -18.26 9.82
C THR A 238 -4.22 -18.24 10.12
N LEU A 239 -3.42 -17.58 9.30
CA LEU A 239 -1.97 -17.49 9.47
C LEU A 239 -1.58 -16.66 10.70
N ALA A 240 -2.29 -15.57 11.00
CA ALA A 240 -1.99 -14.71 12.14
C ALA A 240 -2.12 -15.42 13.49
N PHE A 241 -2.91 -16.51 13.57
CA PHE A 241 -3.04 -17.31 14.80
C PHE A 241 -2.04 -18.49 14.90
N THR A 242 -1.14 -18.66 13.92
CA THR A 242 -0.13 -19.71 13.96
C THR A 242 1.05 -19.37 14.87
N GLU A 243 1.72 -20.39 15.38
CA GLU A 243 2.99 -20.21 16.11
C GLU A 243 4.10 -19.68 15.20
N ASP A 244 4.06 -20.01 13.91
CA ASP A 244 5.02 -19.49 12.93
C ASP A 244 4.91 -17.98 12.75
N PHE A 245 3.70 -17.41 12.79
CA PHE A 245 3.53 -15.96 12.77
C PHE A 245 4.14 -15.29 14.02
N LYS A 246 3.84 -15.84 15.21
CA LYS A 246 4.40 -15.35 16.48
C LYS A 246 5.93 -15.43 16.47
N GLU A 247 6.48 -16.51 15.99
CA GLU A 247 7.93 -16.70 15.81
C GLU A 247 8.51 -15.69 14.82
N GLY A 248 7.86 -15.48 13.67
CA GLY A 248 8.29 -14.52 12.66
C GLY A 248 8.39 -13.10 13.19
N VAL A 249 7.38 -12.65 13.94
CA VAL A 249 7.35 -11.34 14.58
C VAL A 249 8.45 -11.20 15.61
N ARG A 250 8.62 -12.18 16.51
CA ARG A 250 9.68 -12.20 17.54
C ARG A 250 11.07 -12.20 16.91
N ALA A 251 11.30 -13.07 15.91
CA ALA A 251 12.58 -13.16 15.20
C ALA A 251 12.96 -11.85 14.53
N TYR A 252 11.98 -11.14 13.96
CA TYR A 252 12.21 -9.82 13.38
C TYR A 252 12.63 -8.79 14.44
N ALA A 253 11.92 -8.72 15.57
CA ALA A 253 12.25 -7.80 16.69
C ALA A 253 13.65 -8.09 17.26
N GLU A 254 14.02 -9.36 17.39
CA GLU A 254 15.31 -9.82 17.87
C GLU A 254 16.42 -9.78 16.81
N LYS A 255 16.12 -9.37 15.57
CA LYS A 255 17.04 -9.32 14.42
C LYS A 255 17.74 -10.64 14.13
N ARG A 256 17.04 -11.75 14.27
CA ARG A 256 17.50 -13.11 13.97
C ARG A 256 16.67 -13.74 12.85
N ARG A 257 17.15 -14.86 12.31
CA ARG A 257 16.35 -15.65 11.37
C ARG A 257 15.24 -16.42 12.11
N PRO A 258 14.00 -16.42 11.58
CA PRO A 258 12.92 -17.21 12.17
C PRO A 258 13.17 -18.70 12.00
N LYS A 259 12.58 -19.51 12.90
CA LYS A 259 12.60 -20.98 12.86
C LYS A 259 11.17 -21.48 12.75
N PHE A 260 10.64 -21.47 11.54
CA PHE A 260 9.28 -21.93 11.26
C PHE A 260 9.13 -23.44 11.42
N SER A 261 8.01 -23.85 12.01
CA SER A 261 7.67 -25.25 12.30
C SER A 261 6.52 -25.80 11.44
N GLY A 262 5.82 -24.91 10.74
CA GLY A 262 4.61 -25.22 9.98
C GLY A 262 3.36 -25.33 10.87
N LYS A 263 3.38 -24.78 12.08
CA LYS A 263 2.27 -24.85 13.06
C LYS A 263 1.71 -23.49 13.39
#